data_d884f4ccda03d3150777ea88917066c1
#
_entry.id   d884f4ccda03d3150777ea88917066c1
#
_cell.length_a   1.000
_cell.length_b   1.000
_cell.length_c   1.000
_cell.angle_alpha   90.00
_cell.angle_beta   90.00
_cell.angle_gamma   90.00
#
_symmetry.space_group_name_H-M   'P 1'
#
loop_
_entity.id
_entity.type
_entity.pdbx_description
1 polymer ?
#
loop_
_entity_poly.entity_id
_entity_poly.type
_entity_poly.pdbx_seq_one_letter_code
_entity_poly.pdbx_strand_id
1 'polypeptide(L)'
;MSKFPYVTEAIKNLFKRPITKKYPYTKVEAPKNYRGKIKFNESLCIGCGLCMKVCPAVAITKKVENIEDGQRITLSFSLSSCTFCKFCADHCPKKAIELTEEYSMVSTDKEKLIVTGSFIKKIQTKANDK
;
A
#
# COMPACT_ATOMS: atom_id res chain seq x y z
N MET A 1 -45.43 -29.98 -8.71
CA MET A 1 -44.05 -29.54 -8.31
C MET A 1 -43.29 -29.23 -9.59
N SER A 2 -42.86 -27.98 -9.75
CA SER A 2 -42.06 -27.57 -10.93
C SER A 2 -40.75 -28.34 -10.96
N LYS A 3 -40.45 -29.00 -12.11
CA LYS A 3 -39.18 -29.72 -12.31
C LYS A 3 -37.96 -28.78 -12.33
N PHE A 4 -38.20 -27.48 -12.43
CA PHE A 4 -37.12 -26.45 -12.52
C PHE A 4 -37.47 -25.26 -11.62
N PRO A 5 -37.19 -25.33 -10.31
CA PRO A 5 -37.58 -24.28 -9.35
C PRO A 5 -36.96 -22.92 -9.64
N TYR A 6 -35.80 -22.90 -10.30
CA TYR A 6 -35.06 -21.64 -10.57
C TYR A 6 -35.44 -20.93 -11.88
N VAL A 7 -36.26 -21.54 -12.76
CA VAL A 7 -36.60 -20.92 -14.05
C VAL A 7 -37.34 -19.60 -13.87
N THR A 8 -38.26 -19.52 -12.92
CA THR A 8 -38.99 -18.28 -12.62
C THR A 8 -38.06 -17.16 -12.16
N GLU A 9 -37.09 -17.47 -11.31
CA GLU A 9 -36.10 -16.50 -10.86
C GLU A 9 -35.12 -16.09 -11.96
N ALA A 10 -34.73 -17.04 -12.81
CA ALA A 10 -33.88 -16.76 -13.97
C ALA A 10 -34.54 -15.77 -14.94
N ILE A 11 -35.81 -15.99 -15.25
CA ILE A 11 -36.61 -15.09 -16.11
C ILE A 11 -36.77 -13.72 -15.48
N LYS A 12 -37.08 -13.63 -14.19
CA LYS A 12 -37.17 -12.35 -13.47
C LYS A 12 -35.84 -11.59 -13.47
N ASN A 13 -34.71 -12.31 -13.30
CA ASN A 13 -33.40 -11.70 -13.28
C ASN A 13 -32.92 -11.21 -14.66
N LEU A 14 -33.41 -11.84 -15.75
CA LEU A 14 -33.12 -11.41 -17.11
C LEU A 14 -33.60 -9.97 -17.38
N PHE A 15 -34.76 -9.60 -16.80
CA PHE A 15 -35.37 -8.28 -16.97
C PHE A 15 -34.99 -7.27 -15.85
N LYS A 16 -34.26 -7.71 -14.84
CA LYS A 16 -33.78 -6.79 -13.78
C LYS A 16 -32.60 -5.94 -14.27
N ARG A 17 -32.58 -4.70 -13.83
CA ARG A 17 -31.44 -3.82 -14.08
C ARG A 17 -30.17 -4.39 -13.42
N PRO A 18 -29.01 -4.45 -14.13
CA PRO A 18 -27.77 -4.97 -13.55
C PRO A 18 -27.32 -4.12 -12.35
N ILE A 19 -26.89 -4.78 -11.29
CA ILE A 19 -26.34 -4.15 -10.07
C ILE A 19 -24.90 -3.70 -10.29
N THR A 20 -24.21 -4.30 -11.27
CA THR A 20 -22.82 -4.00 -11.58
C THR A 20 -22.65 -2.60 -12.16
N LYS A 21 -21.59 -1.91 -11.76
CA LYS A 21 -21.19 -0.63 -12.33
C LYS A 21 -20.25 -0.85 -13.52
N LYS A 22 -20.37 -0.01 -14.55
CA LYS A 22 -19.51 -0.08 -15.74
C LYS A 22 -18.13 0.55 -15.45
N TYR A 23 -17.31 -0.13 -14.64
CA TYR A 23 -15.91 0.25 -14.45
C TYR A 23 -15.11 -0.19 -15.70
N PRO A 24 -14.14 0.59 -16.22
CA PRO A 24 -13.60 1.86 -15.68
C PRO A 24 -14.31 3.15 -16.14
N TYR A 25 -15.36 3.04 -16.95
CA TYR A 25 -16.08 4.20 -17.49
C TYR A 25 -16.77 5.01 -16.39
N THR A 26 -17.29 4.34 -15.36
CA THR A 26 -17.88 4.99 -14.20
C THR A 26 -16.93 4.84 -13.01
N LYS A 27 -16.32 5.93 -12.56
CA LYS A 27 -15.51 5.92 -11.33
C LYS A 27 -16.42 5.67 -10.13
N VAL A 28 -15.95 4.84 -9.24
CA VAL A 28 -16.61 4.57 -7.95
C VAL A 28 -15.76 5.24 -6.89
N GLU A 29 -16.38 6.07 -6.07
CA GLU A 29 -15.70 6.65 -4.92
C GLU A 29 -15.35 5.55 -3.91
N ALA A 30 -14.10 5.55 -3.46
CA ALA A 30 -13.67 4.61 -2.45
C ALA A 30 -14.32 4.99 -1.09
N PRO A 31 -14.74 4.01 -0.28
CA PRO A 31 -15.27 4.29 1.05
C PRO A 31 -14.18 4.89 1.95
N LYS A 32 -14.58 5.69 2.93
CA LYS A 32 -13.69 6.20 3.97
C LYS A 32 -12.95 5.03 4.62
N ASN A 33 -11.65 5.20 4.87
CA ASN A 33 -10.75 4.17 5.39
C ASN A 33 -10.42 3.03 4.40
N TYR A 34 -10.62 3.24 3.11
CA TYR A 34 -10.13 2.31 2.10
C TYR A 34 -8.61 2.15 2.21
N ARG A 35 -8.12 0.94 1.95
CA ARG A 35 -6.70 0.60 2.03
C ARG A 35 -6.12 0.52 0.62
N GLY A 36 -5.97 1.68 -0.02
CA GLY A 36 -5.42 1.79 -1.36
C GLY A 36 -3.90 1.99 -1.38
N LYS A 37 -3.41 2.72 -2.35
CA LYS A 37 -1.99 2.95 -2.58
C LYS A 37 -1.26 3.50 -1.37
N ILE A 38 -0.08 2.96 -1.09
CA ILE A 38 0.80 3.45 -0.04
C ILE A 38 1.37 4.81 -0.45
N LYS A 39 1.22 5.80 0.43
CA LYS A 39 1.90 7.08 0.38
C LYS A 39 2.97 7.11 1.46
N PHE A 40 4.20 7.37 1.07
CA PHE A 40 5.33 7.46 1.99
C PHE A 40 5.80 8.92 2.12
N ASN A 41 5.88 9.40 3.35
CA ASN A 41 6.41 10.72 3.65
C ASN A 41 7.82 10.60 4.21
N GLU A 42 8.79 10.93 3.38
CA GLU A 42 10.22 10.82 3.68
C GLU A 42 10.65 11.72 4.84
N SER A 43 10.08 12.92 4.94
CA SER A 43 10.46 13.92 5.94
C SER A 43 10.13 13.50 7.37
N LEU A 44 9.14 12.62 7.55
CA LEU A 44 8.73 12.11 8.86
C LEU A 44 9.47 10.82 9.25
N CYS A 45 10.14 10.16 8.29
CA CYS A 45 10.75 8.87 8.51
C CYS A 45 12.07 8.97 9.27
N ILE A 46 12.20 8.23 10.36
CA ILE A 46 13.43 8.14 11.17
C ILE A 46 14.30 6.91 10.87
N GLY A 47 13.87 6.06 9.92
CA GLY A 47 14.60 4.87 9.50
C GLY A 47 14.65 3.73 10.52
N CYS A 48 13.69 3.65 11.45
CA CYS A 48 13.68 2.65 12.53
C CYS A 48 13.53 1.19 12.04
N GLY A 49 12.98 0.97 10.82
CA GLY A 49 12.82 -0.36 10.23
C GLY A 49 11.67 -1.19 10.78
N LEU A 50 10.82 -0.66 11.67
CA LEU A 50 9.66 -1.38 12.22
C LEU A 50 8.70 -1.83 11.11
N CYS A 51 8.46 -0.98 10.12
CA CYS A 51 7.58 -1.31 9.00
C CYS A 51 8.00 -2.58 8.25
N MET A 52 9.31 -2.86 8.15
CA MET A 52 9.82 -4.09 7.54
C MET A 52 9.57 -5.31 8.44
N LYS A 53 9.77 -5.16 9.75
CA LYS A 53 9.61 -6.26 10.71
C LYS A 53 8.16 -6.72 10.84
N VAL A 54 7.22 -5.78 10.76
CA VAL A 54 5.77 -6.10 10.90
C VAL A 54 5.10 -6.46 9.58
N CYS A 55 5.82 -6.39 8.45
CA CYS A 55 5.24 -6.67 7.14
C CYS A 55 5.15 -8.19 6.90
N PRO A 56 3.94 -8.81 6.87
CA PRO A 56 3.80 -10.24 6.67
C PRO A 56 4.16 -10.68 5.24
N ALA A 57 4.03 -9.79 4.27
CA ALA A 57 4.31 -10.05 2.85
C ALA A 57 5.76 -9.75 2.45
N VAL A 58 6.62 -9.29 3.38
CA VAL A 58 8.00 -8.86 3.13
C VAL A 58 8.11 -7.89 1.94
N ALA A 59 7.08 -7.07 1.75
CA ALA A 59 6.95 -6.16 0.60
C ALA A 59 7.77 -4.86 0.75
N ILE A 60 8.49 -4.69 1.87
CA ILE A 60 9.25 -3.47 2.16
C ILE A 60 10.74 -3.81 2.22
N THR A 61 11.53 -3.13 1.42
CA THR A 61 12.98 -3.28 1.39
C THR A 61 13.66 -1.98 1.80
N LYS A 62 14.83 -2.09 2.43
CA LYS A 62 15.65 -0.97 2.87
C LYS A 62 17.03 -1.10 2.26
N LYS A 63 17.48 -0.06 1.56
CA LYS A 63 18.86 0.10 1.12
C LYS A 63 19.50 1.20 1.95
N VAL A 64 20.73 0.99 2.37
CA VAL A 64 21.51 1.97 3.13
C VAL A 64 22.81 2.21 2.37
N GLU A 65 23.05 3.45 2.00
CA GLU A 65 24.27 3.90 1.34
C GLU A 65 24.97 4.88 2.25
N ASN A 66 26.26 4.65 2.51
CA ASN A 66 27.08 5.59 3.27
C ASN A 66 27.51 6.72 2.34
N ILE A 67 27.25 7.95 2.74
CA ILE A 67 27.65 9.17 2.05
C ILE A 67 28.48 10.03 3.02
N GLU A 68 29.25 10.98 2.50
CA GLU A 68 30.13 11.83 3.31
C GLU A 68 29.41 12.55 4.45
N ASP A 69 28.15 12.96 4.24
CA ASP A 69 27.32 13.67 5.22
C ASP A 69 26.44 12.78 6.11
N GLY A 70 26.57 11.45 6.02
CA GLY A 70 25.73 10.53 6.80
C GLY A 70 25.34 9.24 6.06
N GLN A 71 24.17 8.73 6.35
CA GLN A 71 23.62 7.57 5.69
C GLN A 71 22.37 7.94 4.89
N ARG A 72 22.40 7.65 3.59
CA ARG A 72 21.18 7.68 2.76
C ARG A 72 20.44 6.39 2.97
N ILE A 73 19.21 6.50 3.43
CA ILE A 73 18.31 5.38 3.63
C ILE A 73 17.22 5.45 2.57
N THR A 74 17.13 4.43 1.74
CA THR A 74 16.08 4.29 0.74
C THR A 74 15.15 3.17 1.16
N LEU A 75 13.86 3.48 1.29
CA LEU A 75 12.79 2.50 1.52
C LEU A 75 12.01 2.30 0.24
N SER A 76 11.80 1.05 -0.14
CA SER A 76 11.01 0.69 -1.31
C SER A 76 9.86 -0.23 -0.90
N PHE A 77 8.64 0.14 -1.31
CA PHE A 77 7.41 -0.58 -1.03
C PHE A 77 6.92 -1.23 -2.32
N SER A 78 6.97 -2.55 -2.42
CA SER A 78 6.46 -3.29 -3.56
C SER A 78 4.95 -3.47 -3.43
N LEU A 79 4.17 -2.70 -4.19
CA LEU A 79 2.71 -2.80 -4.17
C LEU A 79 2.22 -4.10 -4.79
N SER A 80 3.00 -4.72 -5.69
CA SER A 80 2.67 -6.01 -6.31
C SER A 80 2.70 -7.18 -5.32
N SER A 81 3.49 -7.08 -4.24
CA SER A 81 3.57 -8.09 -3.18
C SER A 81 2.79 -7.68 -1.93
N CYS A 82 2.32 -6.44 -1.85
CA CYS A 82 1.66 -5.89 -0.68
C CYS A 82 0.23 -6.43 -0.53
N THR A 83 -0.15 -6.82 0.68
CA THR A 83 -1.53 -7.24 1.03
C THR A 83 -2.41 -6.08 1.53
N PHE A 84 -1.91 -4.87 1.54
CA PHE A 84 -2.61 -3.66 2.02
C PHE A 84 -3.22 -3.81 3.42
N CYS A 85 -2.56 -4.57 4.29
CA CYS A 85 -3.02 -4.86 5.66
C CYS A 85 -2.94 -3.66 6.62
N LYS A 86 -2.23 -2.58 6.26
CA LYS A 86 -2.02 -1.35 7.04
C LYS A 86 -1.06 -1.49 8.24
N PHE A 87 -0.56 -2.67 8.60
CA PHE A 87 0.32 -2.85 9.76
C PHE A 87 1.54 -1.93 9.77
N CYS A 88 2.16 -1.70 8.61
CA CYS A 88 3.31 -0.79 8.51
C CYS A 88 2.96 0.67 8.86
N ALA A 89 1.74 1.12 8.56
CA ALA A 89 1.26 2.45 8.90
C ALA A 89 0.87 2.55 10.39
N ASP A 90 0.18 1.55 10.91
CA ASP A 90 -0.28 1.52 12.31
C ASP A 90 0.88 1.44 13.30
N HIS A 91 1.94 0.67 12.96
CA HIS A 91 3.14 0.54 13.79
C HIS A 91 4.19 1.62 13.53
N CYS A 92 3.93 2.58 12.64
CA CYS A 92 4.88 3.67 12.39
C CYS A 92 4.79 4.76 13.48
N PRO A 93 5.81 4.94 14.34
CA PRO A 93 5.73 5.90 15.45
C PRO A 93 5.63 7.35 14.96
N LYS A 94 6.13 7.62 13.76
CA LYS A 94 6.08 8.96 13.13
C LYS A 94 4.99 9.12 12.08
N LYS A 95 4.15 8.10 11.89
CA LYS A 95 3.07 8.11 10.88
C LYS A 95 3.56 8.54 9.49
N ALA A 96 4.76 8.08 9.13
CA ALA A 96 5.37 8.39 7.83
C ALA A 96 4.76 7.60 6.67
N ILE A 97 3.90 6.62 6.95
CA ILE A 97 3.27 5.74 5.97
C ILE A 97 1.76 5.90 6.10
N GLU A 98 1.11 6.19 5.00
CA GLU A 98 -0.35 6.31 4.90
C GLU A 98 -0.87 5.45 3.76
N LEU A 99 -2.09 4.92 3.88
CA LEU A 99 -2.81 4.30 2.79
C LEU A 99 -3.84 5.31 2.27
N THR A 100 -3.84 5.52 0.98
CA THR A 100 -4.75 6.45 0.30
C THR A 100 -6.03 5.75 -0.14
N GLU A 101 -7.00 6.49 -0.62
CA GLU A 101 -8.21 5.97 -1.23
C GLU A 101 -8.03 5.58 -2.70
N GLU A 102 -6.81 5.73 -3.23
CA GLU A 102 -6.48 5.39 -4.62
C GLU A 102 -6.42 3.88 -4.82
N TYR A 103 -7.34 3.35 -5.63
CA TYR A 103 -7.43 1.92 -5.95
C TYR A 103 -7.05 1.61 -7.41
N SER A 104 -6.89 2.63 -8.24
CA SER A 104 -6.58 2.47 -9.67
C SER A 104 -5.08 2.25 -9.90
N MET A 105 -4.57 1.12 -9.42
CA MET A 105 -3.15 0.75 -9.49
C MET A 105 -2.95 -0.43 -10.44
N VAL A 106 -3.11 -0.21 -11.74
CA VAL A 106 -2.92 -1.25 -12.74
C VAL A 106 -1.68 -0.94 -13.57
N SER A 107 -0.76 -1.90 -13.64
CA SER A 107 0.41 -1.81 -14.52
C SER A 107 0.85 -3.20 -14.96
N THR A 108 1.34 -3.31 -16.18
CA THR A 108 2.02 -4.50 -16.69
C THR A 108 3.45 -4.61 -16.17
N ASP A 109 4.05 -3.46 -15.80
CA ASP A 109 5.42 -3.39 -15.31
C ASP A 109 5.43 -3.36 -13.79
N LYS A 110 6.14 -4.30 -13.17
CA LYS A 110 6.27 -4.37 -11.70
C LYS A 110 6.99 -3.16 -11.10
N GLU A 111 7.89 -2.55 -11.83
CA GLU A 111 8.66 -1.37 -11.39
C GLU A 111 7.77 -0.15 -11.14
N LYS A 112 6.71 0.01 -11.93
CA LYS A 112 5.70 1.08 -11.74
C LYS A 112 4.85 0.90 -10.47
N LEU A 113 4.85 -0.33 -9.93
CA LEU A 113 4.17 -0.68 -8.69
C LEU A 113 5.10 -0.63 -7.47
N ILE A 114 6.22 0.09 -7.55
CA ILE A 114 7.12 0.32 -6.44
C ILE A 114 7.03 1.78 -6.01
N VAL A 115 6.70 2.01 -4.75
CA VAL A 115 6.79 3.32 -4.11
C VAL A 115 8.12 3.40 -3.40
N THR A 116 8.97 4.32 -3.81
CA THR A 116 10.30 4.51 -3.23
C THR A 116 10.41 5.87 -2.59
N GLY A 117 11.08 5.95 -1.46
CA GLY A 117 11.44 7.20 -0.85
C GLY A 117 12.81 7.12 -0.20
N SER A 118 13.57 8.19 -0.26
CA SER A 118 14.93 8.29 0.27
C SER A 118 15.10 9.52 1.16
N PHE A 119 15.78 9.34 2.26
CA PHE A 119 16.12 10.41 3.17
C PHE A 119 17.53 10.21 3.75
N ILE A 120 18.13 11.31 4.20
CA ILE A 120 19.48 11.32 4.77
C ILE A 120 19.35 11.33 6.30
N LYS A 121 19.95 10.34 6.94
CA LYS A 121 20.11 10.30 8.39
C LYS A 121 21.51 10.73 8.74
N LYS A 122 21.64 11.89 9.39
CA LYS A 122 22.93 12.33 9.98
C LYS A 122 23.35 11.33 11.05
N ILE A 123 24.56 10.80 10.94
CA ILE A 123 25.12 9.93 11.97
C ILE A 123 25.52 10.85 13.13
N GLN A 124 24.76 10.87 14.18
CA GLN A 124 25.28 11.36 15.47
C GLN A 124 26.24 10.27 15.97
N THR A 125 27.52 10.48 15.80
CA THR A 125 28.55 9.75 16.55
C THR A 125 28.24 9.97 18.03
N LYS A 126 27.63 8.95 18.66
CA LYS A 126 27.65 8.87 20.12
C LYS A 126 29.12 8.74 20.48
N ALA A 127 29.71 9.83 20.93
CA ALA A 127 30.93 9.76 21.70
C ALA A 127 30.66 8.79 22.85
N ASN A 128 31.37 7.68 22.86
CA ASN A 128 31.46 6.80 24.01
C ASN A 128 32.11 7.62 25.13
N ASP A 129 31.29 8.12 26.02
CA ASP A 129 31.75 8.43 27.34
C ASP A 129 31.72 7.15 28.20
N LYS A 130 32.86 6.90 28.73
CA LYS A 130 33.37 5.77 29.46
C LYS A 130 32.72 5.63 30.83
#